data_00ec967dcd63a49aa5c55ef6955fd4ac
#
_entry.id   00ec967dcd63a49aa5c55ef6955fd4ac
#
_cell.length_a   1.000
_cell.length_b   1.000
_cell.length_c   1.000
_cell.angle_alpha   90.00
_cell.angle_beta   90.00
_cell.angle_gamma   90.00
#
_symmetry.space_group_name_H-M   'P 1'
#
loop_
_entity.id
_entity.type
_entity.pdbx_description
1 polymer ?
#
loop_
_entity_poly.entity_id
_entity_poly.type
_entity_poly.pdbx_seq_one_letter_code
_entity_poly.pdbx_strand_id
1 'polypeptide(L)'
;LTKRSGLTAAHTTHRRMVSLNCYACHTRNQIGGPDDERLKYFVSSGSDLGDEGRVPPILTGAGRKMQHGAIEQVIQGRMPARPYMVTRMPDFGEAHAKHLAAGFAKADFDPNEKPTARDGEEFQVGRNMWGRALLGIKGLSCITCHRLNGKKSLGIQSMDLAHSAKRLRPAWFRDYVID
;
A
#
# COMPACT_ATOMS: atom_id res chain seq x y z
N LEU A 1 19.25 35.17 17.04
CA LEU A 1 18.09 34.42 16.54
C LEU A 1 18.61 33.29 15.67
N THR A 2 18.83 32.11 16.27
CA THR A 2 19.22 30.89 15.54
C THR A 2 18.10 30.53 14.55
N LYS A 3 18.43 30.53 13.26
CA LYS A 3 17.55 29.94 12.22
C LYS A 3 17.15 28.55 12.69
N ARG A 4 15.89 28.35 13.07
CA ARG A 4 15.34 27.01 13.27
C ARG A 4 15.51 26.26 11.95
N SER A 5 16.39 25.25 11.94
CA SER A 5 16.46 24.33 10.80
C SER A 5 15.05 23.81 10.53
N GLY A 6 14.58 23.93 9.28
CA GLY A 6 13.23 23.51 8.92
C GLY A 6 13.02 22.04 9.29
N LEU A 7 11.80 21.68 9.68
CA LEU A 7 11.44 20.31 10.00
C LEU A 7 11.70 19.41 8.77
N THR A 8 12.28 18.24 8.99
CA THR A 8 12.46 17.26 7.93
C THR A 8 11.09 16.77 7.40
N ALA A 9 11.07 16.19 6.21
CA ALA A 9 9.86 15.58 5.65
C ALA A 9 9.29 14.50 6.60
N ALA A 10 10.15 13.70 7.24
CA ALA A 10 9.74 12.70 8.21
C ALA A 10 9.03 13.32 9.41
N HIS A 11 9.60 14.38 10.01
CA HIS A 11 8.98 15.08 11.14
C HIS A 11 7.65 15.73 10.75
N THR A 12 7.58 16.36 9.58
CA THR A 12 6.35 17.01 9.12
C THR A 12 5.23 15.98 8.89
N THR A 13 5.57 14.86 8.27
CA THR A 13 4.63 13.74 8.05
C THR A 13 4.16 13.16 9.38
N HIS A 14 5.08 12.90 10.32
CA HIS A 14 4.75 12.40 11.65
C HIS A 14 3.78 13.33 12.38
N ARG A 15 4.07 14.64 12.45
CA ARG A 15 3.17 15.61 13.07
C ARG A 15 1.77 15.62 12.44
N ARG A 16 1.68 15.49 11.13
CA ARG A 16 0.40 15.41 10.41
C ARG A 16 -0.35 14.12 10.77
N MET A 17 0.34 12.99 10.83
CA MET A 17 -0.26 11.73 11.25
C MET A 17 -0.78 11.79 12.70
N VAL A 18 -0.05 12.46 13.59
CA VAL A 18 -0.51 12.71 14.98
C VAL A 18 -1.75 13.57 14.98
N SER A 19 -1.75 14.70 14.27
CA SER A 19 -2.88 15.65 14.27
C SER A 19 -4.17 15.07 13.68
N LEU A 20 -4.07 14.09 12.78
CA LEU A 20 -5.19 13.38 12.16
C LEU A 20 -5.50 12.04 12.85
N ASN A 21 -4.84 11.75 13.96
CA ASN A 21 -5.00 10.51 14.72
C ASN A 21 -4.78 9.22 13.91
N CYS A 22 -3.91 9.25 12.89
CA CYS A 22 -3.62 8.08 12.06
C CYS A 22 -3.05 6.91 12.86
N TYR A 23 -2.31 7.22 13.92
CA TYR A 23 -1.67 6.25 14.80
C TYR A 23 -2.64 5.46 15.69
N ALA A 24 -3.89 5.86 15.78
CA ALA A 24 -4.90 5.04 16.45
C ALA A 24 -5.18 3.72 15.72
N CYS A 25 -4.90 3.68 14.40
CA CYS A 25 -5.18 2.53 13.53
C CYS A 25 -3.94 2.01 12.81
N HIS A 26 -2.96 2.87 12.54
CA HIS A 26 -1.78 2.52 11.74
C HIS A 26 -0.50 2.58 12.53
N THR A 27 0.36 1.59 12.31
CA THR A 27 1.75 1.63 12.80
C THR A 27 2.66 2.23 11.73
N ARG A 28 3.57 3.12 12.14
CA ARG A 28 4.67 3.58 11.31
C ARG A 28 5.94 3.73 12.14
N ASN A 29 7.03 3.12 11.70
CA ASN A 29 8.32 3.11 12.41
C ASN A 29 8.16 2.70 13.89
N GLN A 30 7.41 1.64 14.12
CA GLN A 30 7.12 1.07 15.45
C GLN A 30 6.29 1.99 16.38
N ILE A 31 5.72 3.08 15.86
CA ILE A 31 4.84 3.99 16.61
C ILE A 31 3.40 3.75 16.19
N GLY A 32 2.49 3.70 17.16
CA GLY A 32 1.04 3.58 16.95
C GLY A 32 0.57 2.18 16.60
N GLY A 33 -0.62 2.11 16.02
CA GLY A 33 -1.37 0.89 15.78
C GLY A 33 -2.42 0.63 16.85
N PRO A 34 -3.39 -0.26 16.60
CA PRO A 34 -4.36 -0.65 17.60
C PRO A 34 -3.67 -1.45 18.70
N ASP A 35 -4.02 -1.17 19.96
CA ASP A 35 -3.68 -2.00 21.10
C ASP A 35 -4.53 -3.29 21.13
N ASP A 36 -4.17 -4.23 21.98
CA ASP A 36 -4.84 -5.53 22.10
C ASP A 36 -6.33 -5.39 22.40
N GLU A 37 -6.74 -4.40 23.20
CA GLU A 37 -8.15 -4.16 23.52
C GLU A 37 -8.96 -3.70 22.32
N ARG A 38 -8.33 -2.97 21.40
CA ARG A 38 -8.96 -2.46 20.17
C ARG A 38 -8.93 -3.45 19.02
N LEU A 39 -8.02 -4.42 19.00
CA LEU A 39 -7.91 -5.41 17.93
C LEU A 39 -9.24 -6.14 17.67
N LYS A 40 -10.07 -6.37 18.68
CA LYS A 40 -11.40 -6.99 18.55
C LYS A 40 -12.38 -6.23 17.65
N TYR A 41 -12.18 -4.92 17.45
CA TYR A 41 -13.04 -4.10 16.61
C TYR A 41 -12.63 -4.12 15.13
N PHE A 42 -11.46 -4.65 14.83
CA PHE A 42 -10.99 -4.82 13.44
C PHE A 42 -11.37 -6.21 12.96
N VAL A 43 -12.38 -6.27 12.10
CA VAL A 43 -12.94 -7.53 11.61
C VAL A 43 -12.90 -7.58 10.07
N SER A 44 -12.86 -8.79 9.54
CA SER A 44 -12.95 -9.07 8.11
C SER A 44 -14.34 -9.65 7.79
N SER A 45 -14.90 -9.27 6.65
CA SER A 45 -16.11 -9.87 6.08
C SER A 45 -15.81 -11.04 5.12
N GLY A 46 -14.54 -11.31 4.87
CA GLY A 46 -14.09 -12.33 3.92
C GLY A 46 -13.50 -13.56 4.61
N SER A 47 -12.77 -14.33 3.81
CA SER A 47 -12.00 -15.47 4.29
C SER A 47 -11.01 -15.05 5.38
N ASP A 48 -10.68 -15.97 6.26
CA ASP A 48 -9.68 -15.73 7.30
C ASP A 48 -8.29 -15.49 6.67
N LEU A 49 -7.90 -14.22 6.68
CA LEU A 49 -6.59 -13.74 6.25
C LEU A 49 -5.72 -13.37 7.46
N GLY A 50 -6.15 -13.77 8.66
CA GLY A 50 -5.52 -13.35 9.90
C GLY A 50 -5.54 -11.83 10.06
N ASP A 51 -4.54 -11.30 10.72
CA ASP A 51 -4.42 -9.85 10.96
C ASP A 51 -4.27 -9.04 9.67
N GLU A 52 -3.68 -9.61 8.63
CA GLU A 52 -3.59 -8.97 7.30
C GLU A 52 -4.95 -8.70 6.67
N GLY A 53 -5.98 -9.47 7.03
CA GLY A 53 -7.35 -9.30 6.53
C GLY A 53 -8.18 -8.30 7.28
N ARG A 54 -7.81 -7.93 8.50
CA ARG A 54 -8.63 -7.14 9.41
C ARG A 54 -7.94 -5.88 9.95
N VAL A 55 -6.65 -5.94 10.24
CA VAL A 55 -5.90 -4.82 10.83
C VAL A 55 -5.44 -3.85 9.75
N PRO A 56 -5.54 -2.53 9.99
CA PRO A 56 -5.03 -1.52 9.05
C PRO A 56 -3.54 -1.72 8.74
N PRO A 57 -3.12 -1.50 7.48
CA PRO A 57 -1.75 -1.78 7.07
C PRO A 57 -0.73 -0.89 7.79
N ILE A 58 0.47 -1.45 7.98
CA ILE A 58 1.64 -0.70 8.44
C ILE A 58 2.02 0.33 7.37
N LEU A 59 2.31 1.56 7.80
CA LEU A 59 2.66 2.70 6.93
C LEU A 59 4.17 2.95 6.83
N THR A 60 5.01 2.15 7.49
CA THR A 60 6.46 2.22 7.31
C THR A 60 6.80 1.93 5.84
N GLY A 61 7.52 2.84 5.19
CA GLY A 61 7.88 2.70 3.78
C GLY A 61 6.72 2.86 2.79
N ALA A 62 5.55 3.36 3.22
CA ALA A 62 4.38 3.52 2.34
C ALA A 62 4.67 4.37 1.09
N GLY A 63 5.49 5.42 1.23
CA GLY A 63 5.88 6.30 0.12
C GLY A 63 6.85 5.65 -0.87
N ARG A 64 7.66 4.68 -0.43
CA ARG A 64 8.49 3.85 -1.31
C ARG A 64 7.64 2.79 -2.02
N LYS A 65 6.67 2.21 -1.32
CA LYS A 65 5.81 1.12 -1.82
C LYS A 65 4.77 1.60 -2.81
N MET A 66 4.08 2.71 -2.53
CA MET A 66 2.88 3.11 -3.24
C MET A 66 3.12 4.31 -4.16
N GLN A 67 2.38 4.33 -5.26
CA GLN A 67 2.31 5.51 -6.13
C GLN A 67 1.64 6.67 -5.38
N HIS A 68 2.12 7.87 -5.60
CA HIS A 68 1.64 9.09 -4.95
C HIS A 68 0.12 9.27 -5.09
N GLY A 69 -0.40 9.19 -6.32
CA GLY A 69 -1.84 9.31 -6.57
C GLY A 69 -2.67 8.19 -5.93
N ALA A 70 -2.11 7.00 -5.75
CA ALA A 70 -2.79 5.91 -5.05
C ALA A 70 -2.91 6.20 -3.54
N ILE A 71 -1.88 6.78 -2.92
CA ILE A 71 -1.94 7.22 -1.53
C ILE A 71 -3.04 8.28 -1.35
N GLU A 72 -3.08 9.28 -2.25
CA GLU A 72 -4.13 10.31 -2.21
C GLU A 72 -5.53 9.70 -2.29
N GLN A 73 -5.77 8.79 -3.24
CA GLN A 73 -7.07 8.16 -3.42
C GLN A 73 -7.48 7.31 -2.22
N VAL A 74 -6.53 6.59 -1.61
CA VAL A 74 -6.79 5.79 -0.40
C VAL A 74 -7.19 6.70 0.77
N ILE A 75 -6.48 7.80 1.00
CA ILE A 75 -6.76 8.75 2.09
C ILE A 75 -8.11 9.45 1.89
N GLN A 76 -8.56 9.61 0.65
CA GLN A 76 -9.89 10.15 0.29
C GLN A 76 -10.99 9.07 0.23
N GLY A 77 -10.71 7.84 0.64
CA GLY A 77 -11.69 6.75 0.58
C GLY A 77 -12.10 6.31 -0.83
N ARG A 78 -11.41 6.78 -1.88
CA ARG A 78 -11.76 6.54 -3.29
C ARG A 78 -11.17 5.26 -3.88
N MET A 79 -10.20 4.66 -3.21
CA MET A 79 -9.56 3.41 -3.63
C MET A 79 -9.58 2.38 -2.50
N PRO A 80 -10.63 1.57 -2.38
CA PRO A 80 -10.71 0.52 -1.38
C PRO A 80 -9.74 -0.61 -1.71
N ALA A 81 -8.57 -0.59 -1.07
CA ALA A 81 -7.53 -1.58 -1.31
C ALA A 81 -7.88 -2.97 -0.76
N ARG A 82 -8.63 -3.01 0.34
CA ARG A 82 -9.00 -4.21 1.06
C ARG A 82 -10.52 -4.21 1.28
N PRO A 83 -11.33 -4.61 0.29
CA PRO A 83 -12.78 -4.52 0.34
C PRO A 83 -13.40 -5.39 1.42
N TYR A 84 -12.69 -6.43 1.88
CA TYR A 84 -13.11 -7.34 2.93
C TYR A 84 -12.95 -6.77 4.35
N MET A 85 -12.19 -5.70 4.56
CA MET A 85 -12.11 -5.03 5.85
C MET A 85 -13.42 -4.30 6.15
N VAL A 86 -13.99 -4.54 7.32
CA VAL A 86 -15.22 -3.85 7.78
C VAL A 86 -14.90 -2.44 8.26
N THR A 87 -13.83 -2.29 9.04
CA THR A 87 -13.38 -0.98 9.49
C THR A 87 -12.84 -0.18 8.30
N ARG A 88 -13.38 1.02 8.11
CA ARG A 88 -13.01 1.92 7.01
C ARG A 88 -12.21 3.10 7.53
N MET A 89 -11.20 3.49 6.76
CA MET A 89 -10.48 4.73 7.01
C MET A 89 -11.42 5.93 6.73
N PRO A 90 -11.49 6.93 7.61
CA PRO A 90 -12.20 8.16 7.33
C PRO A 90 -11.67 8.88 6.09
N ASP A 91 -12.53 9.64 5.42
CA ASP A 91 -12.09 10.60 4.40
C ASP A 91 -11.51 11.84 5.10
N PHE A 92 -10.23 12.08 4.88
CA PHE A 92 -9.52 13.25 5.46
C PHE A 92 -9.52 14.46 4.54
N GLY A 93 -10.16 14.37 3.37
CA GLY A 93 -10.22 15.42 2.38
C GLY A 93 -8.94 15.56 1.55
N GLU A 94 -9.10 16.30 0.44
CA GLU A 94 -8.06 16.40 -0.59
C GLU A 94 -6.78 17.09 -0.10
N ALA A 95 -6.90 18.14 0.69
CA ALA A 95 -5.74 18.89 1.19
C ALA A 95 -4.84 18.03 2.07
N HIS A 96 -5.40 17.24 2.98
CA HIS A 96 -4.65 16.33 3.83
C HIS A 96 -4.09 15.15 3.04
N ALA A 97 -4.84 14.62 2.08
CA ALA A 97 -4.41 13.54 1.20
C ALA A 97 -3.16 13.93 0.40
N LYS A 98 -3.18 15.09 -0.27
CA LYS A 98 -2.02 15.63 -1.00
C LYS A 98 -0.80 15.83 -0.11
N HIS A 99 -0.99 16.44 1.07
CA HIS A 99 0.12 16.68 2.00
C HIS A 99 0.74 15.37 2.53
N LEU A 100 -0.08 14.40 2.89
CA LEU A 100 0.42 13.11 3.39
C LEU A 100 1.09 12.31 2.29
N ALA A 101 0.53 12.27 1.07
CA ALA A 101 1.13 11.56 -0.05
C ALA A 101 2.51 12.14 -0.40
N ALA A 102 2.63 13.47 -0.50
CA ALA A 102 3.91 14.14 -0.71
C ALA A 102 4.89 13.92 0.46
N GLY A 103 4.36 13.95 1.68
CA GLY A 103 5.13 13.71 2.89
C GLY A 103 5.71 12.29 2.94
N PHE A 104 4.91 11.27 2.68
CA PHE A 104 5.36 9.88 2.61
C PHE A 104 6.40 9.69 1.51
N ALA A 105 6.16 10.21 0.31
CA ALA A 105 7.10 10.08 -0.80
C ALA A 105 8.49 10.66 -0.46
N LYS A 106 8.53 11.81 0.22
CA LYS A 106 9.79 12.44 0.65
C LYS A 106 10.43 11.76 1.86
N ALA A 107 9.61 11.33 2.84
CA ALA A 107 10.11 10.70 4.05
C ALA A 107 10.66 9.29 3.82
N ASP A 108 10.14 8.58 2.82
CA ASP A 108 10.51 7.21 2.48
C ASP A 108 11.37 7.15 1.20
N PHE A 109 11.88 8.29 0.75
CA PHE A 109 12.76 8.35 -0.43
C PHE A 109 14.04 7.55 -0.18
N ASP A 110 14.34 6.64 -1.11
CA ASP A 110 15.58 5.87 -1.12
C ASP A 110 16.45 6.33 -2.31
N PRO A 111 17.58 7.00 -2.07
CA PRO A 111 18.46 7.46 -3.13
C PRO A 111 19.11 6.31 -3.91
N ASN A 112 19.12 5.11 -3.36
CA ASN A 112 19.71 3.92 -3.99
C ASN A 112 18.67 3.10 -4.78
N GLU A 113 17.39 3.49 -4.78
CA GLU A 113 16.36 2.79 -5.53
C GLU A 113 16.68 2.84 -7.03
N LYS A 114 16.90 1.68 -7.63
CA LYS A 114 17.20 1.57 -9.05
C LYS A 114 15.93 1.85 -9.86
N PRO A 115 15.99 2.77 -10.85
CA PRO A 115 14.86 2.96 -11.76
C PRO A 115 14.52 1.63 -12.44
N THR A 116 13.23 1.33 -12.57
CA THR A 116 12.79 0.28 -13.48
C THR A 116 12.91 0.82 -14.91
N ALA A 117 13.66 0.14 -15.76
CA ALA A 117 13.62 0.42 -17.17
C ALA A 117 12.16 0.28 -17.66
N ARG A 118 11.63 1.29 -18.34
CA ARG A 118 10.43 1.12 -19.14
C ARG A 118 10.90 0.33 -20.36
N ASP A 119 10.50 -0.94 -20.40
CA ASP A 119 10.74 -1.75 -21.59
C ASP A 119 9.99 -1.12 -22.77
N GLY A 120 10.59 -1.16 -23.95
CA GLY A 120 9.98 -0.67 -25.17
C GLY A 120 8.65 -1.37 -25.51
N GLU A 121 7.86 -0.79 -26.38
CA GLU A 121 6.54 -1.28 -26.78
C GLU A 121 6.53 -2.70 -27.35
N GLU A 122 7.64 -3.14 -27.95
CA GLU A 122 7.80 -4.47 -28.53
C GLU A 122 7.61 -5.63 -27.55
N PHE A 123 7.82 -5.42 -26.27
CA PHE A 123 7.65 -6.44 -25.22
C PHE A 123 6.22 -6.58 -24.70
N GLN A 124 5.26 -5.79 -25.13
CA GLN A 124 3.92 -5.75 -24.53
C GLN A 124 3.17 -7.08 -24.63
N VAL A 125 3.16 -7.71 -25.80
CA VAL A 125 2.42 -8.96 -26.03
C VAL A 125 3.08 -10.13 -25.29
N GLY A 126 4.39 -10.24 -25.39
CA GLY A 126 5.16 -11.26 -24.67
C GLY A 126 5.03 -11.13 -23.16
N ARG A 127 5.11 -9.92 -22.61
CA ARG A 127 4.95 -9.65 -21.17
C ARG A 127 3.61 -10.10 -20.63
N ASN A 128 2.52 -9.91 -21.37
CA ASN A 128 1.20 -10.35 -20.93
C ASN A 128 1.10 -11.86 -20.81
N MET A 129 1.72 -12.60 -21.75
CA MET A 129 1.78 -14.06 -21.69
C MET A 129 2.63 -14.56 -20.53
N TRP A 130 3.84 -14.01 -20.38
CA TRP A 130 4.76 -14.37 -19.30
C TRP A 130 4.19 -13.98 -17.93
N GLY A 131 3.59 -12.80 -17.81
CA GLY A 131 2.93 -12.37 -16.58
C GLY A 131 1.81 -13.33 -16.16
N ARG A 132 0.98 -13.79 -17.09
CA ARG A 132 -0.07 -14.79 -16.81
C ARG A 132 0.52 -16.15 -16.40
N ALA A 133 1.58 -16.59 -17.05
CA ALA A 133 2.26 -17.83 -16.70
C ALA A 133 2.86 -17.76 -15.30
N LEU A 134 3.51 -16.64 -14.96
CA LEU A 134 4.08 -16.41 -13.63
C LEU A 134 3.02 -16.35 -12.53
N LEU A 135 1.86 -15.74 -12.79
CA LEU A 135 0.76 -15.67 -11.81
C LEU A 135 0.10 -17.03 -11.58
N GLY A 136 0.20 -17.96 -12.55
CA GLY A 136 -0.41 -19.28 -12.54
C GLY A 136 0.24 -20.27 -11.58
N ILE A 137 -0.41 -21.42 -11.37
CA ILE A 137 0.04 -22.50 -10.47
C ILE A 137 1.38 -23.14 -10.87
N LYS A 138 1.78 -23.00 -12.13
CA LYS A 138 3.08 -23.46 -12.63
C LYS A 138 4.18 -22.39 -12.54
N GLY A 139 3.85 -21.21 -12.06
CA GLY A 139 4.77 -20.10 -11.81
C GLY A 139 4.87 -19.80 -10.32
N LEU A 140 4.64 -18.54 -9.96
CA LEU A 140 4.68 -18.06 -8.57
C LEU A 140 3.40 -18.38 -7.77
N SER A 141 2.41 -19.02 -8.39
CA SER A 141 1.15 -19.45 -7.76
C SER A 141 0.33 -18.32 -7.11
N CYS A 142 0.47 -17.07 -7.56
CA CYS A 142 -0.19 -15.92 -6.97
C CYS A 142 -1.73 -16.05 -6.94
N ILE A 143 -2.31 -16.68 -7.98
CA ILE A 143 -3.76 -16.91 -8.10
C ILE A 143 -4.32 -17.90 -7.06
N THR A 144 -3.47 -18.60 -6.31
CA THR A 144 -3.93 -19.46 -5.22
C THR A 144 -4.56 -18.63 -4.10
N CYS A 145 -4.00 -17.45 -3.83
CA CYS A 145 -4.46 -16.57 -2.75
C CYS A 145 -5.06 -15.25 -3.27
N HIS A 146 -4.71 -14.81 -4.47
CA HIS A 146 -5.11 -13.51 -4.98
C HIS A 146 -6.17 -13.62 -6.09
N ARG A 147 -7.14 -12.72 -6.03
CA ARG A 147 -8.07 -12.48 -7.15
C ARG A 147 -7.31 -11.84 -8.32
N LEU A 148 -7.80 -12.01 -9.51
CA LEU A 148 -7.25 -11.39 -10.72
C LEU A 148 -8.36 -10.89 -11.63
N ASN A 149 -8.46 -9.57 -11.79
CA ASN A 149 -9.45 -8.88 -12.62
C ASN A 149 -10.89 -9.36 -12.33
N GLY A 150 -11.27 -9.35 -11.05
CA GLY A 150 -12.58 -9.76 -10.55
C GLY A 150 -12.78 -11.28 -10.46
N LYS A 151 -11.93 -12.11 -11.07
CA LYS A 151 -12.00 -13.56 -10.94
C LYS A 151 -11.54 -14.01 -9.58
N LYS A 152 -12.26 -14.98 -9.01
CA LYS A 152 -11.91 -15.56 -7.71
C LYS A 152 -10.56 -16.27 -7.78
N SER A 153 -9.81 -16.24 -6.67
CA SER A 153 -8.64 -17.07 -6.47
C SER A 153 -9.03 -18.54 -6.33
N LEU A 154 -8.07 -19.43 -6.37
CA LEU A 154 -8.28 -20.88 -6.20
C LEU A 154 -8.53 -21.25 -4.72
N GLY A 155 -8.09 -20.42 -3.79
CA GLY A 155 -8.25 -20.65 -2.36
C GLY A 155 -8.69 -19.37 -1.63
N ILE A 156 -7.81 -18.78 -0.81
CA ILE A 156 -8.08 -17.58 -0.02
C ILE A 156 -8.41 -16.38 -0.93
N GLN A 157 -9.50 -15.65 -0.64
CA GLN A 157 -9.94 -14.52 -1.45
C GLN A 157 -9.26 -13.21 -1.03
N SER A 158 -7.96 -13.11 -1.27
CA SER A 158 -7.17 -11.92 -0.99
C SER A 158 -7.43 -10.81 -2.03
N MET A 159 -6.68 -9.70 -1.93
CA MET A 159 -6.85 -8.53 -2.81
C MET A 159 -6.64 -8.88 -4.29
N ASP A 160 -7.31 -8.13 -5.16
CA ASP A 160 -7.20 -8.30 -6.60
C ASP A 160 -5.89 -7.70 -7.13
N LEU A 161 -5.07 -8.53 -7.78
CA LEU A 161 -3.78 -8.13 -8.34
C LEU A 161 -3.90 -7.17 -9.54
N ALA A 162 -5.06 -7.11 -10.21
CA ALA A 162 -5.28 -6.16 -11.29
C ALA A 162 -5.12 -4.70 -10.85
N HIS A 163 -5.28 -4.42 -9.56
CA HIS A 163 -5.08 -3.09 -8.98
C HIS A 163 -3.61 -2.77 -8.64
N SER A 164 -2.73 -3.76 -8.63
CA SER A 164 -1.33 -3.59 -8.21
C SER A 164 -0.59 -2.57 -9.06
N ALA A 165 -0.77 -2.60 -10.38
CA ALA A 165 -0.13 -1.66 -11.31
C ALA A 165 -0.55 -0.19 -11.10
N LYS A 166 -1.75 0.05 -10.54
CA LYS A 166 -2.25 1.41 -10.22
C LYS A 166 -1.84 1.88 -8.83
N ARG A 167 -1.44 0.94 -7.96
CA ARG A 167 -1.15 1.21 -6.55
C ARG A 167 0.31 1.20 -6.21
N LEU A 168 1.05 0.24 -6.74
CA LEU A 168 2.44 -0.02 -6.37
C LEU A 168 3.40 0.70 -7.32
N ARG A 169 4.51 1.14 -6.77
CA ARG A 169 5.64 1.63 -7.58
C ARG A 169 6.33 0.44 -8.24
N PRO A 170 6.63 0.50 -9.56
CA PRO A 170 7.25 -0.62 -10.26
C PRO A 170 8.58 -1.08 -9.65
N ALA A 171 9.43 -0.14 -9.21
CA ALA A 171 10.69 -0.46 -8.56
C ALA A 171 10.50 -1.28 -7.29
N TRP A 172 9.60 -0.81 -6.40
CA TRP A 172 9.29 -1.54 -5.19
C TRP A 172 8.69 -2.93 -5.47
N PHE A 173 7.77 -3.01 -6.44
CA PHE A 173 7.14 -4.29 -6.80
C PHE A 173 8.14 -5.30 -7.35
N ARG A 174 9.07 -4.84 -8.19
CA ARG A 174 10.16 -5.69 -8.70
C ARG A 174 10.98 -6.26 -7.55
N ASP A 175 11.46 -5.39 -6.66
CA ASP A 175 12.31 -5.80 -5.54
C ASP A 175 11.56 -6.80 -4.63
N TYR A 176 10.30 -6.53 -4.33
CA TYR A 176 9.44 -7.41 -3.51
C TYR A 176 9.20 -8.80 -4.10
N VAL A 177 9.24 -8.95 -5.41
CA VAL A 177 8.99 -10.25 -6.08
C VAL A 177 10.29 -11.04 -6.29
N ILE A 178 11.45 -10.35 -6.34
CA ILE A 178 12.76 -10.97 -6.58
C ILE A 178 13.44 -11.38 -5.26
N ASP A 179 13.27 -10.61 -4.19
CA ASP A 179 13.81 -10.87 -2.85
C ASP A 179 12.95 -11.91 -2.08
#